data_bbaf6dd583c9d030cf29c2a5c6cc6097
#
_entry.id   bbaf6dd583c9d030cf29c2a5c6cc6097
#
_cell.length_a   1.000
_cell.length_b   1.000
_cell.length_c   1.000
_cell.angle_alpha   90.00
_cell.angle_beta   90.00
_cell.angle_gamma   90.00
#
_symmetry.space_group_name_H-M   'P 1'
#
loop_
_entity.id
_entity.type
_entity.pdbx_description
1 polymer ?
#
loop_
_entity_poly.entity_id
_entity_poly.type
_entity_poly.pdbx_seq_one_letter_code
_entity_poly.pdbx_strand_id
1 'polypeptide(L)'
;MIKMTHKLSLPLASLLVGLCLFLVSCEDRSSSLGVGMMPDYTRYKSFDSSFDLTYRTISADVGGSKISDAGTQYNRMYVSSNYGYIGRIPSQEFGGIETEYLTQMYCPEGFLFRDQPVDNRIDSAFLTLYYDGYSGYGKDLVEVTAYALEKPLPGGSKYSLESISDYYTRGESKELGRVSYMAVTGTPHEGKGTWIRIPIDREIGQDFYDKSAAGSEVFKSQAAFDRYFPGVYFRISAGTGSVIRVVRTALTFCYCTEQMLRRPSTGKVDSLAYVPTIQELSHTNEVPQLSRFANAGLSNLIGSGTDYAYVKSPAGVLAEITIPTREIKKKLDEAPKGSVRVLASAPFVISGENRELSEYQLVYPTSLVLMPRDSVAGFFEHELTDTDSPYTTYVSRQAIQGSSTYSFGNISALISKHIEKKPDEDLRVVVVPVQYVAAQQQQSGAVSPSSVTNLVLPSTLKIKMDGKNNKLRVYINERKEGSPF
;
A
#
# COMPACT_ATOMS: atom_id res chain seq x y z
N MET A 1 4.19 1.80 76.06
CA MET A 1 4.57 0.50 76.67
C MET A 1 3.30 -0.35 76.72
N ILE A 2 3.01 -1.12 75.73
CA ILE A 2 2.09 -2.27 75.79
C ILE A 2 2.56 -3.23 74.69
N LYS A 3 3.09 -4.37 75.14
CA LYS A 3 3.43 -5.54 74.37
C LYS A 3 2.12 -6.19 73.88
N MET A 4 1.98 -6.44 72.56
CA MET A 4 1.04 -7.44 72.06
C MET A 4 1.81 -8.46 71.24
N THR A 5 1.99 -9.62 71.89
CA THR A 5 2.73 -10.78 71.38
C THR A 5 1.87 -11.62 70.43
N HIS A 6 2.47 -12.02 69.36
CA HIS A 6 2.32 -13.28 68.58
C HIS A 6 1.21 -14.25 69.03
N LYS A 7 0.18 -14.37 68.20
CA LYS A 7 -0.62 -15.60 68.00
C LYS A 7 -1.38 -15.64 66.68
N LEU A 8 -0.69 -15.34 65.56
CA LEU A 8 -1.37 -15.39 64.21
C LEU A 8 -0.57 -16.15 63.14
N SER A 9 0.40 -16.99 63.54
CA SER A 9 1.29 -17.63 62.55
C SER A 9 0.96 -19.10 62.19
N LEU A 10 0.12 -19.78 62.97
CA LEU A 10 -0.19 -21.19 62.72
C LEU A 10 -1.27 -21.44 61.62
N PRO A 11 -2.37 -20.68 61.53
CA PRO A 11 -3.36 -20.90 60.48
C PRO A 11 -2.87 -20.42 59.11
N LEU A 12 -1.96 -19.44 59.04
CA LEU A 12 -1.43 -18.94 57.76
C LEU A 12 -0.41 -19.90 57.14
N ALA A 13 0.41 -20.58 57.98
CA ALA A 13 1.35 -21.60 57.51
C ALA A 13 0.64 -22.85 57.00
N SER A 14 -0.44 -23.30 57.63
CA SER A 14 -1.25 -24.44 57.14
C SER A 14 -2.04 -24.14 55.86
N LEU A 15 -2.45 -22.86 55.63
CA LEU A 15 -3.08 -22.43 54.40
C LEU A 15 -2.07 -22.38 53.24
N LEU A 16 -0.82 -21.94 53.52
CA LEU A 16 0.23 -21.87 52.49
C LEU A 16 0.72 -23.27 52.08
N VAL A 17 0.83 -24.23 53.00
CA VAL A 17 1.16 -25.63 52.71
C VAL A 17 0.02 -26.32 51.95
N GLY A 18 -1.24 -26.03 52.26
CA GLY A 18 -2.38 -26.50 51.50
C GLY A 18 -2.41 -25.96 50.05
N LEU A 19 -2.07 -24.71 49.84
CA LEU A 19 -2.01 -24.08 48.52
C LEU A 19 -0.86 -24.63 47.67
N CYS A 20 0.30 -24.96 48.28
CA CYS A 20 1.41 -25.57 47.55
C CYS A 20 1.15 -27.03 47.14
N LEU A 21 0.29 -27.76 47.88
CA LEU A 21 -0.09 -29.14 47.50
C LEU A 21 -1.06 -29.18 46.31
N PHE A 22 -1.79 -28.09 46.01
CA PHE A 22 -2.62 -27.96 44.79
C PHE A 22 -1.85 -27.57 43.54
N LEU A 23 -0.58 -27.15 43.67
CA LEU A 23 0.24 -26.74 42.51
C LEU A 23 1.13 -27.88 41.97
N VAL A 24 1.13 -29.05 42.53
CA VAL A 24 1.97 -30.19 42.10
C VAL A 24 1.14 -31.29 41.40
N SER A 25 -0.16 -31.09 41.14
CA SER A 25 -0.99 -32.08 40.48
C SER A 25 -1.52 -31.55 39.17
N CYS A 26 -0.66 -31.42 38.19
CA CYS A 26 -1.03 -31.47 36.77
C CYS A 26 0.16 -32.02 35.97
N GLU A 27 0.52 -33.25 36.19
CA GLU A 27 1.02 -34.09 35.11
C GLU A 27 -0.18 -34.51 34.28
N ASP A 28 -0.21 -34.02 33.01
CA ASP A 28 -1.21 -34.30 31.99
C ASP A 28 -1.27 -35.80 31.66
N ARG A 29 -1.88 -36.60 32.53
CA ARG A 29 -2.27 -37.99 32.22
C ARG A 29 -3.68 -38.11 31.68
N SER A 30 -4.41 -36.98 31.59
CA SER A 30 -5.77 -36.99 31.03
C SER A 30 -5.81 -37.06 29.49
N SER A 31 -4.71 -36.72 28.80
CA SER A 31 -4.63 -36.82 27.34
C SER A 31 -4.53 -38.27 26.84
N SER A 32 -4.19 -39.22 27.69
CA SER A 32 -4.11 -40.68 27.29
C SER A 32 -5.40 -41.47 27.52
N LEU A 33 -6.28 -41.01 28.42
CA LEU A 33 -7.47 -41.76 28.80
C LEU A 33 -8.56 -41.80 27.69
N GLY A 34 -8.62 -40.80 26.79
CA GLY A 34 -9.53 -40.79 25.65
C GLY A 34 -8.98 -41.48 24.41
N VAL A 35 -7.66 -41.50 24.26
CA VAL A 35 -6.98 -42.08 23.08
C VAL A 35 -7.12 -43.60 23.07
N GLY A 36 -7.20 -44.27 24.23
CA GLY A 36 -7.41 -45.71 24.35
C GLY A 36 -8.80 -46.19 23.91
N MET A 37 -9.79 -45.32 23.89
CA MET A 37 -11.16 -45.58 23.46
C MET A 37 -11.46 -45.24 22.00
N MET A 38 -10.55 -44.52 21.33
CA MET A 38 -10.70 -44.19 19.92
C MET A 38 -10.43 -45.43 19.06
N PRO A 39 -11.27 -45.73 18.05
CA PRO A 39 -10.99 -46.75 17.07
C PRO A 39 -9.59 -46.55 16.47
N ASP A 40 -8.85 -47.64 16.22
CA ASP A 40 -7.48 -47.59 15.70
C ASP A 40 -7.34 -46.79 14.40
N TYR A 41 -8.40 -46.68 13.60
CA TYR A 41 -8.43 -45.90 12.35
C TYR A 41 -8.53 -44.38 12.57
N THR A 42 -8.87 -43.91 13.77
CA THR A 42 -8.91 -42.49 14.12
C THR A 42 -7.62 -42.02 14.82
N ARG A 43 -6.69 -42.93 15.12
CA ARG A 43 -5.43 -42.61 15.79
C ARG A 43 -4.41 -42.12 14.77
N TYR A 44 -3.87 -40.94 14.97
CA TYR A 44 -2.74 -40.40 14.22
C TYR A 44 -1.61 -40.06 15.18
N LYS A 45 -0.38 -40.16 14.69
CA LYS A 45 0.81 -39.66 15.38
C LYS A 45 1.15 -38.30 14.80
N SER A 46 1.33 -37.30 15.67
CA SER A 46 1.80 -35.98 15.25
C SER A 46 3.23 -35.79 15.67
N PHE A 47 4.05 -35.25 14.80
CA PHE A 47 5.40 -34.82 15.09
C PHE A 47 5.72 -33.55 14.30
N ASP A 48 6.71 -32.81 14.77
CA ASP A 48 7.16 -31.61 14.07
C ASP A 48 8.54 -31.84 13.43
N SER A 49 8.80 -31.04 12.41
CA SER A 49 10.09 -30.95 11.73
C SER A 49 10.38 -29.49 11.41
N SER A 50 11.66 -29.14 11.39
CA SER A 50 12.12 -27.79 11.08
C SER A 50 12.98 -27.83 9.83
N PHE A 51 12.74 -26.89 8.91
CA PHE A 51 13.44 -26.78 7.63
C PHE A 51 14.04 -25.40 7.50
N ASP A 52 15.25 -25.33 6.92
CA ASP A 52 15.93 -24.06 6.68
C ASP A 52 15.34 -23.33 5.47
N LEU A 53 15.05 -22.04 5.66
CA LEU A 53 14.60 -21.15 4.60
C LEU A 53 15.78 -20.39 4.03
N THR A 54 15.75 -20.13 2.75
CA THR A 54 16.71 -19.23 2.09
C THR A 54 16.00 -17.97 1.62
N TYR A 55 16.61 -16.83 1.82
CA TYR A 55 16.10 -15.53 1.44
C TYR A 55 17.01 -14.87 0.41
N ARG A 56 16.42 -14.06 -0.45
CA ARG A 56 17.14 -13.08 -1.25
C ARG A 56 16.27 -11.87 -1.51
N THR A 57 16.90 -10.75 -1.79
CA THR A 57 16.22 -9.53 -2.24
C THR A 57 16.18 -9.52 -3.76
N ILE A 58 15.02 -9.33 -4.33
CA ILE A 58 14.79 -9.22 -5.77
C ILE A 58 14.20 -7.86 -6.12
N SER A 59 14.34 -7.44 -7.37
CA SER A 59 13.62 -6.27 -7.89
C SER A 59 12.10 -6.53 -7.86
N ALA A 60 11.32 -5.51 -7.48
CA ALA A 60 9.85 -5.56 -7.52
C ALA A 60 9.29 -5.41 -8.94
N ASP A 61 10.14 -5.49 -9.95
CA ASP A 61 9.75 -5.30 -11.33
C ASP A 61 8.93 -6.45 -11.89
N VAL A 62 7.89 -6.12 -12.61
CA VAL A 62 6.94 -7.07 -13.22
C VAL A 62 7.20 -7.24 -14.73
N GLY A 63 8.00 -6.41 -15.35
CA GLY A 63 8.18 -6.41 -16.82
C GLY A 63 9.51 -5.88 -17.34
N GLY A 64 10.52 -5.80 -16.51
CA GLY A 64 11.83 -5.26 -16.85
C GLY A 64 12.04 -3.84 -16.30
N SER A 65 13.08 -3.65 -15.52
CA SER A 65 13.43 -2.35 -14.97
C SER A 65 14.40 -1.60 -15.87
N LYS A 66 14.21 -0.29 -15.99
CA LYS A 66 15.22 0.61 -16.55
C LYS A 66 16.02 1.25 -15.43
N ILE A 67 17.33 1.21 -15.59
CA ILE A 67 18.28 1.89 -14.70
C ILE A 67 18.83 3.09 -15.46
N SER A 68 18.75 4.28 -14.86
CA SER A 68 19.37 5.48 -15.42
C SER A 68 20.89 5.46 -15.21
N ASP A 69 21.61 6.30 -15.93
CA ASP A 69 23.07 6.49 -15.79
C ASP A 69 23.48 6.90 -14.36
N ALA A 70 22.55 7.52 -13.61
CA ALA A 70 22.74 7.89 -12.20
C ALA A 70 22.39 6.75 -11.22
N GLY A 71 22.14 5.52 -11.69
CA GLY A 71 21.81 4.37 -10.84
C GLY A 71 20.38 4.41 -10.25
N THR A 72 19.52 5.27 -10.77
CA THR A 72 18.10 5.30 -10.39
C THR A 72 17.32 4.28 -11.19
N GLN A 73 16.53 3.45 -10.49
CA GLN A 73 15.75 2.37 -11.09
C GLN A 73 14.27 2.77 -11.17
N TYR A 74 13.68 2.50 -12.34
CA TYR A 74 12.26 2.75 -12.65
C TYR A 74 11.60 1.41 -12.95
N ASN A 75 10.96 0.83 -11.94
CA ASN A 75 10.25 -0.43 -12.07
C ASN A 75 8.78 -0.16 -12.45
N ARG A 76 8.23 -1.03 -13.29
CA ARG A 76 6.79 -1.03 -13.53
C ARG A 76 6.06 -1.70 -12.39
N MET A 77 4.98 -1.07 -11.93
CA MET A 77 4.10 -1.60 -10.90
C MET A 77 2.65 -1.37 -11.31
N TYR A 78 1.80 -2.35 -11.10
CA TYR A 78 0.36 -2.19 -11.30
C TYR A 78 -0.21 -1.29 -10.18
N VAL A 79 -0.86 -0.20 -10.56
CA VAL A 79 -1.42 0.80 -9.65
C VAL A 79 -2.92 0.93 -9.94
N SER A 80 -3.74 0.34 -9.09
CA SER A 80 -5.21 0.41 -9.21
C SER A 80 -5.83 1.56 -8.42
N SER A 81 -5.02 2.32 -7.65
CA SER A 81 -5.53 3.44 -6.87
C SER A 81 -5.75 4.69 -7.72
N ASN A 82 -6.82 5.43 -7.39
CA ASN A 82 -7.13 6.74 -8.01
C ASN A 82 -6.43 7.90 -7.28
N TYR A 83 -5.34 7.63 -6.55
CA TYR A 83 -4.56 8.63 -5.82
C TYR A 83 -3.29 8.99 -6.58
N GLY A 84 -2.95 10.28 -6.58
CA GLY A 84 -1.63 10.74 -7.00
C GLY A 84 -0.63 10.70 -5.84
N TYR A 85 0.64 10.51 -6.15
CA TYR A 85 1.71 10.55 -5.15
C TYR A 85 2.82 11.45 -5.66
N ILE A 86 3.18 12.46 -4.85
CA ILE A 86 4.20 13.44 -5.23
C ILE A 86 5.13 13.65 -4.05
N GLY A 87 6.43 13.52 -4.28
CA GLY A 87 7.39 13.80 -3.23
C GLY A 87 8.73 13.12 -3.46
N ARG A 88 9.65 13.40 -2.54
CA ARG A 88 10.99 12.82 -2.52
C ARG A 88 11.41 12.58 -1.07
N ILE A 89 11.83 11.36 -0.76
CA ILE A 89 12.34 10.97 0.55
C ILE A 89 13.73 10.36 0.38
N PRO A 90 14.76 10.91 1.04
CA PRO A 90 16.07 10.29 1.07
C PRO A 90 16.06 9.11 2.08
N SER A 91 16.84 8.08 1.81
CA SER A 91 17.14 7.03 2.77
C SER A 91 18.56 6.52 2.55
N GLN A 92 19.36 6.49 3.61
CA GLN A 92 20.73 5.99 3.53
C GLN A 92 20.76 4.46 3.40
N GLU A 93 19.89 3.76 4.13
CA GLU A 93 19.85 2.31 4.13
C GLU A 93 19.13 1.72 2.90
N PHE A 94 17.96 2.30 2.55
CA PHE A 94 17.12 1.75 1.49
C PHE A 94 17.25 2.48 0.15
N GLY A 95 18.15 3.47 0.06
CA GLY A 95 18.21 4.40 -1.07
C GLY A 95 17.00 5.34 -1.12
N GLY A 96 17.12 6.44 -1.83
CA GLY A 96 16.06 7.44 -1.97
C GLY A 96 14.88 6.94 -2.83
N ILE A 97 13.72 7.59 -2.64
CA ILE A 97 12.56 7.43 -3.50
C ILE A 97 12.03 8.80 -3.93
N GLU A 98 11.68 8.92 -5.20
CA GLU A 98 10.95 10.04 -5.77
C GLU A 98 9.69 9.53 -6.45
N THR A 99 8.56 10.18 -6.19
CA THR A 99 7.27 9.88 -6.79
C THR A 99 6.81 11.07 -7.62
N GLU A 100 6.36 10.80 -8.82
CA GLU A 100 5.86 11.77 -9.78
C GLU A 100 4.45 11.37 -10.24
N TYR A 101 3.67 12.35 -10.65
CA TYR A 101 2.25 12.19 -10.88
C TYR A 101 1.82 12.93 -12.15
N LEU A 102 1.09 12.23 -13.02
CA LEU A 102 0.50 12.76 -14.25
C LEU A 102 -1.00 12.57 -14.21
N THR A 103 -1.77 13.58 -14.61
CA THR A 103 -3.23 13.50 -14.59
C THR A 103 -3.86 14.34 -15.68
N GLN A 104 -5.02 13.92 -16.14
CA GLN A 104 -5.94 14.71 -16.97
C GLN A 104 -7.06 15.27 -16.10
N MET A 105 -7.76 16.29 -16.61
CA MET A 105 -8.95 16.85 -15.98
C MET A 105 -10.19 16.37 -16.70
N TYR A 106 -11.22 16.01 -15.96
CA TYR A 106 -12.53 15.73 -16.55
C TYR A 106 -13.23 17.04 -16.90
N CYS A 107 -13.72 17.12 -18.13
CA CYS A 107 -14.48 18.25 -18.62
C CYS A 107 -15.87 17.77 -19.06
N PRO A 108 -16.96 18.20 -18.39
CA PRO A 108 -18.31 17.90 -18.83
C PRO A 108 -18.55 18.38 -20.25
N GLU A 109 -19.32 17.62 -21.04
CA GLU A 109 -19.74 18.04 -22.37
C GLU A 109 -20.50 19.36 -22.30
N GLY A 110 -20.15 20.31 -23.19
CA GLY A 110 -20.72 21.64 -23.17
C GLY A 110 -20.38 22.48 -21.95
N PHE A 111 -19.18 22.28 -21.37
CA PHE A 111 -18.74 23.04 -20.19
C PHE A 111 -18.94 24.54 -20.34
N LEU A 112 -19.62 25.13 -19.35
CA LEU A 112 -19.82 26.58 -19.20
C LEU A 112 -19.45 26.99 -17.79
N PHE A 113 -18.94 28.20 -17.64
CA PHE A 113 -18.80 28.81 -16.33
C PHE A 113 -20.21 29.02 -15.73
N ARG A 114 -20.36 28.72 -14.45
CA ARG A 114 -21.69 28.74 -13.77
C ARG A 114 -22.33 30.12 -13.84
N ASP A 115 -21.52 31.16 -13.60
CA ASP A 115 -21.98 32.54 -13.55
C ASP A 115 -21.00 33.40 -14.37
N GLN A 116 -21.49 34.48 -14.94
CA GLN A 116 -20.67 35.40 -15.72
C GLN A 116 -19.70 36.16 -14.79
N PRO A 117 -18.40 36.13 -15.05
CA PRO A 117 -17.44 36.97 -14.36
C PRO A 117 -17.71 38.47 -14.58
N VAL A 118 -17.49 39.27 -13.56
CA VAL A 118 -17.50 40.73 -13.70
C VAL A 118 -16.47 41.13 -14.76
N ASP A 119 -16.87 42.04 -15.65
CA ASP A 119 -16.05 42.50 -16.77
C ASP A 119 -15.54 41.32 -17.68
N ASN A 120 -16.19 40.16 -17.64
CA ASN A 120 -15.75 38.95 -18.33
C ASN A 120 -14.30 38.53 -17.98
N ARG A 121 -13.86 38.81 -16.78
CA ARG A 121 -12.48 38.67 -16.35
C ARG A 121 -12.29 37.55 -15.31
N ILE A 122 -11.34 36.69 -15.55
CA ILE A 122 -10.83 35.75 -14.55
C ILE A 122 -9.76 36.47 -13.71
N ASP A 123 -9.88 36.41 -12.38
CA ASP A 123 -8.98 37.09 -11.47
C ASP A 123 -7.69 36.32 -11.23
N SER A 124 -7.80 35.00 -11.08
CA SER A 124 -6.64 34.11 -10.90
C SER A 124 -6.97 32.65 -11.26
N ALA A 125 -5.94 31.89 -11.55
CA ALA A 125 -6.05 30.45 -11.84
C ALA A 125 -5.01 29.66 -11.04
N PHE A 126 -5.38 28.42 -10.63
CA PHE A 126 -4.55 27.55 -9.82
C PHE A 126 -4.68 26.10 -10.26
N LEU A 127 -3.62 25.32 -10.07
CA LEU A 127 -3.71 23.88 -9.93
C LEU A 127 -3.77 23.57 -8.43
N THR A 128 -4.87 22.98 -7.98
CA THR A 128 -5.10 22.66 -6.57
C THR A 128 -4.94 21.16 -6.33
N LEU A 129 -4.02 20.79 -5.45
CA LEU A 129 -3.76 19.42 -5.02
C LEU A 129 -4.36 19.25 -3.62
N TYR A 130 -5.40 18.44 -3.51
CA TYR A 130 -5.99 18.06 -2.22
C TYR A 130 -5.32 16.77 -1.77
N TYR A 131 -4.77 16.74 -0.57
CA TYR A 131 -4.12 15.56 -0.01
C TYR A 131 -4.63 15.27 1.42
N ASP A 132 -4.59 14.00 1.82
CA ASP A 132 -5.12 13.53 3.09
C ASP A 132 -4.07 12.85 3.98
N GLY A 133 -2.82 12.81 3.53
CA GLY A 133 -1.71 12.24 4.28
C GLY A 133 -0.39 12.36 3.55
N TYR A 134 0.68 12.06 4.29
CA TYR A 134 2.04 12.03 3.76
C TYR A 134 2.87 10.93 4.44
N SER A 135 3.97 10.54 3.78
CA SER A 135 5.03 9.69 4.32
C SER A 135 6.32 10.49 4.44
N GLY A 136 7.21 10.09 5.34
CA GLY A 136 8.48 10.78 5.60
C GLY A 136 8.36 11.96 6.55
N TYR A 137 9.27 12.95 6.44
CA TYR A 137 9.34 14.10 7.32
C TYR A 137 8.64 15.32 6.71
N GLY A 138 7.46 15.63 7.24
CA GLY A 138 6.56 16.64 6.66
C GLY A 138 6.92 18.11 6.95
N LYS A 139 7.97 18.39 7.73
CA LYS A 139 8.38 19.76 8.10
C LYS A 139 9.43 20.36 7.17
N ASP A 140 9.99 19.58 6.27
CA ASP A 140 10.92 20.10 5.28
C ASP A 140 10.18 20.84 4.18
N LEU A 141 10.83 21.89 3.67
CA LEU A 141 10.32 22.68 2.56
C LEU A 141 10.60 21.96 1.25
N VAL A 142 9.54 21.70 0.50
CA VAL A 142 9.57 21.00 -0.77
C VAL A 142 8.93 21.87 -1.83
N GLU A 143 9.55 21.99 -3.01
CA GLU A 143 8.97 22.71 -4.15
C GLU A 143 8.41 21.73 -5.17
N VAL A 144 7.14 21.87 -5.48
CA VAL A 144 6.45 21.17 -6.57
C VAL A 144 6.29 22.09 -7.77
N THR A 145 6.63 21.56 -8.95
CA THR A 145 6.43 22.24 -10.23
C THR A 145 5.45 21.45 -11.08
N ALA A 146 4.52 22.16 -11.70
CA ALA A 146 3.54 21.63 -12.65
C ALA A 146 3.93 21.98 -14.07
N TYR A 147 3.88 21.02 -14.98
CA TYR A 147 4.14 21.18 -16.42
C TYR A 147 2.92 20.73 -17.23
N ALA A 148 2.66 21.40 -18.34
CA ALA A 148 1.69 20.93 -19.32
C ALA A 148 2.19 19.64 -19.96
N LEU A 149 1.31 18.63 -20.13
CA LEU A 149 1.60 17.46 -20.94
C LEU A 149 1.65 17.82 -22.42
N GLU A 150 2.55 17.17 -23.17
CA GLU A 150 2.68 17.36 -24.62
C GLU A 150 1.59 16.62 -25.42
N LYS A 151 1.05 15.55 -24.84
CA LYS A 151 -0.07 14.77 -25.39
C LYS A 151 -0.91 14.14 -24.28
N PRO A 152 -2.17 13.77 -24.58
CA PRO A 152 -3.03 13.06 -23.62
C PRO A 152 -2.42 11.73 -23.15
N LEU A 153 -2.78 11.32 -21.93
CA LEU A 153 -2.40 10.04 -21.38
C LEU A 153 -3.19 8.89 -22.02
N PRO A 154 -2.61 7.68 -22.12
CA PRO A 154 -3.32 6.54 -22.67
C PRO A 154 -4.43 6.10 -21.71
N GLY A 155 -5.63 5.89 -22.23
CA GLY A 155 -6.72 5.29 -21.48
C GLY A 155 -6.44 3.83 -21.12
N GLY A 156 -6.94 3.38 -19.96
CA GLY A 156 -6.91 1.98 -19.54
C GLY A 156 -5.58 1.45 -19.01
N SER A 157 -4.48 2.23 -19.02
CA SER A 157 -3.22 1.81 -18.41
C SER A 157 -3.27 2.01 -16.90
N LYS A 158 -3.05 0.94 -16.16
CA LYS A 158 -2.91 0.98 -14.70
C LYS A 158 -1.46 0.73 -14.24
N TYR A 159 -0.51 0.67 -15.14
CA TYR A 159 0.91 0.51 -14.81
C TYR A 159 1.59 1.86 -14.59
N SER A 160 2.49 1.90 -13.60
CA SER A 160 3.39 3.04 -13.43
C SER A 160 4.32 3.20 -14.66
N LEU A 161 4.74 4.44 -14.90
CA LEU A 161 5.60 4.77 -16.04
C LEU A 161 7.08 4.50 -15.73
N GLU A 162 7.78 3.91 -16.67
CA GLU A 162 9.25 3.82 -16.68
C GLU A 162 9.86 5.10 -17.24
N SER A 163 9.22 5.72 -18.22
CA SER A 163 9.66 6.94 -18.89
C SER A 163 8.51 7.92 -19.07
N ILE A 164 8.83 9.19 -19.00
CA ILE A 164 7.88 10.30 -19.27
C ILE A 164 8.20 11.01 -20.58
N SER A 165 9.21 10.56 -21.33
CA SER A 165 9.68 11.21 -22.58
C SER A 165 8.60 11.40 -23.64
N ASP A 166 7.53 10.62 -23.56
CA ASP A 166 6.37 10.74 -24.44
C ASP A 166 5.43 11.89 -24.07
N TYR A 167 5.53 12.41 -22.85
CA TYR A 167 4.58 13.37 -22.28
C TYR A 167 5.23 14.67 -21.81
N TYR A 168 6.55 14.62 -21.60
CA TYR A 168 7.33 15.73 -21.05
C TYR A 168 8.76 15.70 -21.58
N THR A 169 9.23 16.83 -22.10
CA THR A 169 10.61 17.07 -22.51
C THR A 169 11.23 18.14 -21.60
N ARG A 170 12.30 17.77 -20.91
CA ARG A 170 12.97 18.68 -19.99
C ARG A 170 13.51 19.93 -20.72
N GLY A 171 13.11 21.11 -20.26
CA GLY A 171 13.52 22.38 -20.79
C GLY A 171 12.69 22.87 -22.00
N GLU A 172 11.79 22.04 -22.53
CA GLU A 172 10.92 22.38 -23.68
C GLU A 172 9.45 22.42 -23.27
N SER A 173 8.98 21.44 -22.46
CA SER A 173 7.59 21.43 -22.00
C SER A 173 7.27 22.66 -21.14
N LYS A 174 6.09 23.24 -21.40
CA LYS A 174 5.63 24.47 -20.73
C LYS A 174 5.47 24.24 -19.23
N GLU A 175 6.21 25.01 -18.42
CA GLU A 175 5.94 25.14 -17.00
C GLU A 175 4.64 25.93 -16.81
N LEU A 176 3.70 25.37 -16.06
CA LEU A 176 2.44 26.02 -15.72
C LEU A 176 2.58 26.86 -14.45
N GLY A 177 3.34 26.38 -13.47
CA GLY A 177 3.58 27.07 -12.21
C GLY A 177 4.32 26.20 -11.20
N ARG A 178 4.72 26.82 -10.08
CA ARG A 178 5.41 26.14 -8.98
C ARG A 178 5.02 26.74 -7.64
N VAL A 179 5.17 25.95 -6.58
CA VAL A 179 4.98 26.43 -5.20
C VAL A 179 5.80 25.59 -4.23
N SER A 180 6.31 26.26 -3.19
CA SER A 180 6.95 25.58 -2.06
C SER A 180 5.94 25.33 -0.96
N TYR A 181 6.00 24.15 -0.34
CA TYR A 181 5.11 23.74 0.73
C TYR A 181 5.84 22.87 1.76
N MET A 182 5.26 22.76 2.96
CA MET A 182 5.59 21.73 3.95
C MET A 182 4.36 20.83 4.12
N ALA A 183 4.53 19.51 4.07
CA ALA A 183 3.39 18.59 4.10
C ALA A 183 2.55 18.69 5.38
N VAL A 184 3.15 19.11 6.50
CA VAL A 184 2.48 19.29 7.80
C VAL A 184 1.67 20.58 7.89
N THR A 185 1.95 21.58 7.04
CA THR A 185 1.36 22.94 7.15
C THR A 185 0.46 23.32 5.99
N GLY A 186 0.12 22.37 5.12
CA GLY A 186 -0.84 22.64 4.06
C GLY A 186 -2.15 23.22 4.62
N THR A 187 -2.85 24.03 3.82
CA THR A 187 -4.05 24.71 4.27
C THR A 187 -5.19 23.72 4.52
N PRO A 188 -5.72 23.59 5.75
CA PRO A 188 -6.88 22.76 6.02
C PRO A 188 -8.09 23.25 5.22
N HIS A 189 -8.81 22.32 4.60
CA HIS A 189 -10.07 22.59 3.94
C HIS A 189 -11.19 21.91 4.74
N GLU A 190 -12.23 22.62 5.08
CA GLU A 190 -13.32 22.14 5.95
C GLU A 190 -13.82 20.78 5.53
N GLY A 191 -13.54 19.73 6.35
CA GLY A 191 -14.00 18.36 6.15
C GLY A 191 -13.43 17.62 4.92
N LYS A 192 -12.46 18.20 4.17
CA LYS A 192 -11.95 17.63 2.90
C LYS A 192 -10.43 17.45 2.83
N GLY A 193 -9.74 17.48 3.97
CA GLY A 193 -8.27 17.35 4.01
C GLY A 193 -7.54 18.68 3.82
N THR A 194 -6.29 18.59 3.42
CA THR A 194 -5.37 19.71 3.23
C THR A 194 -5.18 19.97 1.74
N TRP A 195 -4.85 21.19 1.34
CA TRP A 195 -4.60 21.48 -0.06
C TRP A 195 -3.36 22.35 -0.26
N ILE A 196 -2.78 22.23 -1.46
CA ILE A 196 -1.69 23.06 -1.98
C ILE A 196 -2.21 23.71 -3.26
N ARG A 197 -2.07 25.01 -3.40
CA ARG A 197 -2.39 25.73 -4.63
C ARG A 197 -1.11 26.16 -5.33
N ILE A 198 -0.95 25.69 -6.55
CA ILE A 198 0.12 26.08 -7.47
C ILE A 198 -0.46 27.20 -8.33
N PRO A 199 -0.02 28.47 -8.18
CA PRO A 199 -0.49 29.56 -9.03
C PRO A 199 -0.04 29.29 -10.48
N ILE A 200 -0.95 29.47 -11.42
CA ILE A 200 -0.68 29.40 -12.84
C ILE A 200 -1.04 30.73 -13.51
N ASP A 201 -0.58 30.92 -14.73
CA ASP A 201 -0.86 32.14 -15.48
C ASP A 201 -2.37 32.37 -15.57
N ARG A 202 -2.81 33.57 -15.18
CA ARG A 202 -4.21 34.02 -15.26
C ARG A 202 -4.76 33.89 -16.67
N GLU A 203 -3.94 34.13 -17.70
CA GLU A 203 -4.33 34.06 -19.10
C GLU A 203 -4.79 32.65 -19.52
N ILE A 204 -4.32 31.59 -18.84
CA ILE A 204 -4.86 30.23 -19.04
C ILE A 204 -6.33 30.21 -18.61
N GLY A 205 -6.64 30.76 -17.43
CA GLY A 205 -8.04 30.84 -16.96
C GLY A 205 -8.91 31.69 -17.86
N GLN A 206 -8.37 32.81 -18.35
CA GLN A 206 -9.08 33.69 -19.28
C GLN A 206 -9.41 32.98 -20.59
N ASP A 207 -8.44 32.27 -21.17
CA ASP A 207 -8.64 31.50 -22.41
C ASP A 207 -9.72 30.40 -22.24
N PHE A 208 -9.77 29.75 -21.07
CA PHE A 208 -10.85 28.80 -20.74
C PHE A 208 -12.22 29.48 -20.70
N TYR A 209 -12.30 30.64 -20.06
CA TYR A 209 -13.55 31.40 -19.99
C TYR A 209 -14.00 31.87 -21.37
N ASP A 210 -13.13 32.52 -22.16
CA ASP A 210 -13.43 33.06 -23.44
C ASP A 210 -13.92 31.97 -24.43
N LYS A 211 -13.25 30.79 -24.44
CA LYS A 211 -13.68 29.65 -25.25
C LYS A 211 -15.00 29.04 -24.76
N SER A 212 -15.22 29.00 -23.47
CA SER A 212 -16.47 28.53 -22.87
C SER A 212 -17.63 29.46 -23.28
N ALA A 213 -17.46 30.78 -23.10
CA ALA A 213 -18.45 31.79 -23.45
C ALA A 213 -18.77 31.79 -24.98
N ALA A 214 -17.77 31.50 -25.80
CA ALA A 214 -17.91 31.39 -27.25
C ALA A 214 -18.54 30.06 -27.75
N GLY A 215 -18.83 29.11 -26.85
CA GLY A 215 -19.34 27.78 -27.21
C GLY A 215 -18.35 26.98 -28.04
N SER A 216 -17.06 27.09 -27.77
CA SER A 216 -15.98 26.47 -28.55
C SER A 216 -16.10 24.95 -28.62
N GLU A 217 -15.68 24.40 -29.77
CA GLU A 217 -15.62 22.96 -30.05
C GLU A 217 -14.76 22.20 -29.02
N VAL A 218 -13.81 22.88 -28.34
CA VAL A 218 -12.91 22.22 -27.32
C VAL A 218 -13.66 21.63 -26.14
N PHE A 219 -14.87 22.12 -25.83
CA PHE A 219 -15.70 21.62 -24.72
C PHE A 219 -16.84 20.70 -25.17
N LYS A 220 -16.89 20.29 -26.46
CA LYS A 220 -17.93 19.40 -26.96
C LYS A 220 -17.72 17.92 -26.62
N SER A 221 -16.54 17.53 -26.25
CA SER A 221 -16.25 16.17 -25.77
C SER A 221 -14.95 16.12 -24.97
N GLN A 222 -14.79 15.12 -24.11
CA GLN A 222 -13.53 14.88 -23.39
C GLN A 222 -12.34 14.77 -24.37
N ALA A 223 -12.48 14.08 -25.49
CA ALA A 223 -11.41 13.93 -26.47
C ALA A 223 -11.02 15.25 -27.16
N ALA A 224 -11.94 16.19 -27.34
CA ALA A 224 -11.64 17.53 -27.83
C ALA A 224 -10.94 18.36 -26.74
N PHE A 225 -11.40 18.26 -25.52
CA PHE A 225 -10.80 18.90 -24.37
C PHE A 225 -9.37 18.39 -24.13
N ASP A 226 -9.12 17.10 -24.20
CA ASP A 226 -7.78 16.51 -24.01
C ASP A 226 -6.77 16.97 -25.07
N ARG A 227 -7.21 17.28 -26.30
CA ARG A 227 -6.33 17.90 -27.30
C ARG A 227 -6.02 19.37 -27.00
N TYR A 228 -6.92 20.09 -26.35
CA TYR A 228 -6.73 21.48 -25.96
C TYR A 228 -5.92 21.59 -24.67
N PHE A 229 -6.22 20.76 -23.67
CA PHE A 229 -5.54 20.69 -22.40
C PHE A 229 -5.18 19.23 -22.08
N PRO A 230 -4.05 18.71 -22.57
CA PRO A 230 -3.69 17.30 -22.49
C PRO A 230 -3.52 16.76 -21.09
N GLY A 231 -3.40 17.65 -20.08
CA GLY A 231 -3.21 17.30 -18.68
C GLY A 231 -1.98 17.94 -18.08
N VAL A 232 -1.63 17.48 -16.87
CA VAL A 232 -0.57 18.07 -16.05
C VAL A 232 0.36 17.00 -15.52
N TYR A 233 1.65 17.28 -15.55
CA TYR A 233 2.71 16.53 -14.90
C TYR A 233 3.23 17.30 -13.69
N PHE A 234 3.24 16.65 -12.53
CA PHE A 234 3.74 17.19 -11.27
C PHE A 234 5.00 16.44 -10.84
N ARG A 235 6.03 17.20 -10.48
CA ARG A 235 7.28 16.68 -9.93
C ARG A 235 7.87 17.59 -8.87
N ILE A 236 8.78 17.05 -8.07
CA ILE A 236 9.56 17.85 -7.12
C ILE A 236 10.75 18.48 -7.85
N SER A 237 10.81 19.80 -7.85
CA SER A 237 11.91 20.58 -8.45
C SER A 237 13.01 20.88 -7.44
N ALA A 238 12.66 21.05 -6.15
CA ALA A 238 13.63 21.30 -5.08
C ALA A 238 13.16 20.72 -3.74
N GLY A 239 14.09 20.46 -2.85
CA GLY A 239 13.83 19.91 -1.52
C GLY A 239 13.60 18.41 -1.51
N THR A 240 13.50 17.87 -0.31
CA THR A 240 13.21 16.46 0.00
C THR A 240 12.50 16.42 1.35
N GLY A 241 11.98 15.27 1.74
CA GLY A 241 11.45 15.06 3.10
C GLY A 241 10.17 14.23 3.12
N SER A 242 9.23 14.50 2.24
CA SER A 242 7.94 13.84 2.26
C SER A 242 7.42 13.48 0.89
N VAL A 243 6.50 12.50 0.88
CA VAL A 243 5.63 12.15 -0.26
C VAL A 243 4.20 12.33 0.22
N ILE A 244 3.45 13.22 -0.43
CA ILE A 244 2.02 13.45 -0.16
C ILE A 244 1.14 12.50 -0.97
N ARG A 245 0.00 12.10 -0.41
CA ARG A 245 -1.05 11.35 -1.09
C ARG A 245 -2.13 12.30 -1.56
N VAL A 246 -2.17 12.58 -2.87
CA VAL A 246 -3.14 13.48 -3.51
C VAL A 246 -4.42 12.69 -3.78
N VAL A 247 -5.50 13.11 -3.16
CA VAL A 247 -6.83 12.48 -3.28
C VAL A 247 -7.70 13.14 -4.35
N ARG A 248 -7.39 14.38 -4.72
CA ARG A 248 -8.07 15.11 -5.79
C ARG A 248 -7.15 16.19 -6.36
N THR A 249 -7.13 16.30 -7.67
CA THR A 249 -6.47 17.40 -8.40
C THR A 249 -7.54 18.20 -9.12
N ALA A 250 -7.45 19.53 -9.05
CA ALA A 250 -8.37 20.42 -9.73
C ALA A 250 -7.64 21.57 -10.41
N LEU A 251 -8.13 21.93 -11.60
CA LEU A 251 -7.85 23.21 -12.25
C LEU A 251 -8.91 24.18 -11.77
N THR A 252 -8.48 25.21 -11.02
CA THR A 252 -9.34 26.12 -10.26
C THR A 252 -9.27 27.52 -10.85
N PHE A 253 -10.41 28.08 -11.18
CA PHE A 253 -10.58 29.46 -11.68
C PHE A 253 -11.29 30.28 -10.61
N CYS A 254 -10.71 31.42 -10.24
CA CYS A 254 -11.30 32.35 -9.28
C CYS A 254 -11.69 33.64 -10.00
N TYR A 255 -12.90 34.11 -9.75
CA TYR A 255 -13.46 35.33 -10.35
C TYR A 255 -14.53 35.91 -9.45
N CYS A 256 -14.94 37.16 -9.67
CA CYS A 256 -16.06 37.78 -8.99
C CYS A 256 -17.31 37.71 -9.88
N THR A 257 -18.48 37.52 -9.25
CA THR A 257 -19.79 37.60 -9.90
C THR A 257 -20.63 38.68 -9.26
N GLU A 258 -21.54 39.26 -10.02
CA GLU A 258 -22.52 40.21 -9.47
C GLU A 258 -23.75 39.45 -8.94
N GLN A 259 -24.10 39.71 -7.70
CA GLN A 259 -25.29 39.13 -7.08
C GLN A 259 -26.17 40.23 -6.51
N MET A 260 -27.47 40.16 -6.84
CA MET A 260 -28.47 41.05 -6.26
C MET A 260 -28.88 40.56 -4.86
N LEU A 261 -28.43 41.25 -3.85
CA LEU A 261 -28.84 40.97 -2.48
C LEU A 261 -30.26 41.43 -2.25
N ARG A 262 -31.11 40.51 -1.74
CA ARG A 262 -32.51 40.81 -1.36
C ARG A 262 -32.62 40.96 0.15
N ARG A 263 -33.33 41.97 0.58
CA ARG A 263 -33.63 42.16 2.01
C ARG A 263 -34.54 41.01 2.51
N PRO A 264 -34.12 40.23 3.52
CA PRO A 264 -34.90 39.08 3.97
C PRO A 264 -36.33 39.43 4.41
N SER A 265 -36.53 40.63 5.00
CA SER A 265 -37.83 41.10 5.52
C SER A 265 -38.85 41.51 4.46
N THR A 266 -38.41 41.90 3.27
CA THR A 266 -39.28 42.47 2.23
C THR A 266 -39.15 41.77 0.87
N GLY A 267 -38.16 40.93 0.67
CA GLY A 267 -37.83 40.33 -0.61
C GLY A 267 -37.38 41.32 -1.71
N LYS A 268 -37.33 42.63 -1.38
CA LYS A 268 -36.89 43.66 -2.35
C LYS A 268 -35.38 43.63 -2.53
N VAL A 269 -34.92 43.87 -3.76
CA VAL A 269 -33.51 44.07 -4.06
C VAL A 269 -33.01 45.28 -3.31
N ASP A 270 -31.93 45.14 -2.54
CA ASP A 270 -31.42 46.15 -1.63
C ASP A 270 -30.08 46.70 -2.11
N SER A 271 -29.23 45.87 -2.65
CA SER A 271 -27.90 46.22 -3.14
C SER A 271 -27.33 45.22 -4.13
N LEU A 272 -26.33 45.63 -4.90
CA LEU A 272 -25.48 44.80 -5.70
C LEU A 272 -24.24 44.42 -4.91
N ALA A 273 -23.88 43.16 -4.87
CA ALA A 273 -22.66 42.71 -4.23
C ALA A 273 -21.77 41.96 -5.24
N TYR A 274 -20.46 42.16 -5.10
CA TYR A 274 -19.47 41.36 -5.79
C TYR A 274 -19.10 40.15 -4.92
N VAL A 275 -19.39 38.96 -5.42
CA VAL A 275 -19.20 37.71 -4.66
C VAL A 275 -18.05 36.93 -5.30
N PRO A 276 -16.99 36.59 -4.53
CA PRO A 276 -15.95 35.70 -5.00
C PRO A 276 -16.52 34.31 -5.34
N THR A 277 -16.25 33.86 -6.53
CA THR A 277 -16.75 32.60 -7.09
C THR A 277 -15.59 31.73 -7.54
N ILE A 278 -15.74 30.41 -7.41
CA ILE A 278 -14.74 29.44 -7.83
C ILE A 278 -15.42 28.46 -8.79
N GLN A 279 -14.79 28.21 -9.92
CA GLN A 279 -15.10 27.14 -10.86
C GLN A 279 -13.95 26.18 -10.93
N GLU A 280 -14.23 24.87 -10.90
CA GLU A 280 -13.20 23.82 -10.94
C GLU A 280 -13.49 22.79 -12.01
N LEU A 281 -12.45 22.32 -12.70
CA LEU A 281 -12.40 21.07 -13.43
C LEU A 281 -11.48 20.11 -12.68
N SER A 282 -11.99 18.95 -12.28
CA SER A 282 -11.23 18.03 -11.42
C SER A 282 -10.89 16.74 -12.16
N HIS A 283 -9.80 16.09 -11.73
CA HIS A 283 -9.59 14.69 -12.05
C HIS A 283 -10.74 13.84 -11.47
N THR A 284 -11.25 12.91 -12.26
CA THR A 284 -12.27 11.91 -11.88
C THR A 284 -11.88 10.54 -12.43
N ASN A 285 -12.65 9.51 -12.09
CA ASN A 285 -12.37 8.14 -12.57
C ASN A 285 -12.53 7.95 -14.08
N GLU A 286 -13.14 8.90 -14.77
CA GLU A 286 -13.36 8.86 -16.22
C GLU A 286 -12.11 9.26 -17.02
N VAL A 287 -11.14 9.89 -16.37
CA VAL A 287 -9.91 10.36 -17.05
C VAL A 287 -8.66 9.67 -16.48
N PRO A 288 -7.64 9.44 -17.32
CA PRO A 288 -6.45 8.71 -16.89
C PRO A 288 -5.60 9.50 -15.91
N GLN A 289 -4.96 8.73 -15.02
CA GLN A 289 -3.97 9.16 -14.08
C GLN A 289 -2.84 8.14 -14.06
N LEU A 290 -1.60 8.59 -14.04
CA LEU A 290 -0.43 7.74 -14.01
C LEU A 290 0.57 8.20 -12.96
N SER A 291 1.29 7.26 -12.38
CA SER A 291 2.39 7.53 -11.44
C SER A 291 3.70 7.04 -12.01
N ARG A 292 4.80 7.65 -11.58
CA ARG A 292 6.16 7.22 -11.86
C ARG A 292 6.94 7.15 -10.56
N PHE A 293 7.70 6.07 -10.38
CA PHE A 293 8.48 5.82 -9.18
C PHE A 293 9.95 5.69 -9.54
N ALA A 294 10.78 6.55 -8.99
CA ALA A 294 12.21 6.56 -9.15
C ALA A 294 12.88 6.11 -7.85
N ASN A 295 13.56 4.99 -7.88
CA ASN A 295 14.24 4.42 -6.72
C ASN A 295 15.76 4.48 -6.93
N ALA A 296 16.47 5.19 -6.07
CA ALA A 296 17.94 5.21 -6.05
C ALA A 296 18.50 4.10 -5.15
N GLY A 297 19.67 3.57 -5.50
CA GLY A 297 20.45 2.67 -4.65
C GLY A 297 19.90 1.25 -4.47
N LEU A 298 18.90 0.82 -5.24
CA LEU A 298 18.33 -0.54 -5.11
C LEU A 298 19.33 -1.66 -5.42
N SER A 299 20.31 -1.42 -6.27
CA SER A 299 21.37 -2.39 -6.60
C SER A 299 22.14 -2.86 -5.36
N ASN A 300 22.25 -2.01 -4.34
CA ASN A 300 22.93 -2.35 -3.08
C ASN A 300 22.10 -3.29 -2.20
N LEU A 301 20.80 -3.40 -2.45
CA LEU A 301 19.86 -4.23 -1.69
C LEU A 301 19.60 -5.57 -2.38
N ILE A 302 19.74 -5.64 -3.71
CA ILE A 302 19.42 -6.82 -4.52
C ILE A 302 20.53 -7.85 -4.39
N GLY A 303 20.17 -9.10 -4.15
CA GLY A 303 21.09 -10.22 -4.13
C GLY A 303 20.77 -11.27 -3.07
N SER A 304 21.70 -12.22 -2.95
CA SER A 304 21.69 -13.29 -1.95
C SER A 304 23.01 -13.28 -1.17
N GLY A 305 23.04 -13.92 -0.01
CA GLY A 305 24.26 -14.05 0.80
C GLY A 305 24.51 -12.88 1.75
N THR A 306 23.53 -12.00 1.94
CA THR A 306 23.52 -11.00 3.02
C THR A 306 22.77 -11.57 4.23
N ASP A 307 23.06 -11.03 5.42
CA ASP A 307 22.33 -11.39 6.65
C ASP A 307 20.88 -10.86 6.66
N TYR A 308 20.49 -10.17 5.58
CA TYR A 308 19.20 -9.46 5.50
C TYR A 308 18.55 -9.66 4.14
N ALA A 309 17.20 -9.69 4.17
CA ALA A 309 16.36 -9.48 3.00
C ALA A 309 15.55 -8.19 3.16
N TYR A 310 15.32 -7.50 2.06
CA TYR A 310 14.72 -6.17 2.06
C TYR A 310 13.40 -6.15 1.30
N VAL A 311 12.47 -5.35 1.81
CA VAL A 311 11.21 -5.00 1.14
C VAL A 311 11.11 -3.49 1.10
N LYS A 312 10.85 -2.91 -0.07
CA LYS A 312 10.69 -1.47 -0.26
C LYS A 312 9.54 -1.21 -1.24
N SER A 313 8.60 -0.39 -0.86
CA SER A 313 7.49 0.10 -1.69
C SER A 313 7.62 1.62 -1.88
N PRO A 314 7.07 2.17 -2.99
CA PRO A 314 6.56 1.49 -4.19
C PRO A 314 7.66 1.10 -5.17
N ALA A 315 7.40 0.08 -5.98
CA ALA A 315 8.23 -0.33 -7.12
C ALA A 315 9.74 -0.50 -6.80
N GLY A 316 10.06 -0.87 -5.56
CA GLY A 316 11.44 -1.01 -5.08
C GLY A 316 11.95 -2.45 -5.16
N VAL A 317 12.05 -3.12 -4.01
CA VAL A 317 12.52 -4.50 -3.88
C VAL A 317 11.57 -5.34 -3.04
N LEU A 318 11.59 -6.65 -3.27
CA LEU A 318 10.81 -7.65 -2.56
C LEU A 318 11.74 -8.71 -1.93
N ALA A 319 11.32 -9.28 -0.80
CA ALA A 319 11.96 -10.45 -0.24
C ALA A 319 11.39 -11.71 -0.90
N GLU A 320 12.23 -12.46 -1.59
CA GLU A 320 11.92 -13.80 -2.08
C GLU A 320 12.42 -14.84 -1.09
N ILE A 321 11.57 -15.81 -0.76
CA ILE A 321 11.83 -16.87 0.19
C ILE A 321 11.72 -18.20 -0.53
N THR A 322 12.74 -19.03 -0.44
CA THR A 322 12.69 -20.41 -0.92
C THR A 322 12.36 -21.34 0.23
N ILE A 323 11.25 -22.05 0.10
CA ILE A 323 10.81 -23.09 1.01
C ILE A 323 11.26 -24.44 0.43
N PRO A 324 12.03 -25.27 1.16
CA PRO A 324 12.59 -26.51 0.66
C PRO A 324 11.53 -27.62 0.57
N THR A 325 10.59 -27.47 -0.35
CA THR A 325 9.46 -28.40 -0.50
C THR A 325 9.87 -29.78 -0.94
N ARG A 326 11.02 -29.94 -1.61
CA ARG A 326 11.60 -31.26 -1.91
C ARG A 326 12.01 -32.01 -0.65
N GLU A 327 12.63 -31.33 0.34
CA GLU A 327 12.99 -31.93 1.61
C GLU A 327 11.75 -32.27 2.44
N ILE A 328 10.74 -31.37 2.44
CA ILE A 328 9.45 -31.62 3.08
C ILE A 328 8.79 -32.85 2.47
N LYS A 329 8.74 -32.94 1.13
CA LYS A 329 8.21 -34.10 0.41
C LYS A 329 8.94 -35.37 0.81
N LYS A 330 10.28 -35.37 0.78
CA LYS A 330 11.07 -36.52 1.22
C LYS A 330 10.67 -36.97 2.62
N LYS A 331 10.46 -36.03 3.56
CA LYS A 331 10.03 -36.34 4.92
C LYS A 331 8.64 -36.94 4.99
N LEU A 332 7.73 -36.54 4.10
CA LEU A 332 6.39 -37.15 3.96
C LEU A 332 6.47 -38.56 3.37
N ASP A 333 7.32 -38.76 2.37
CA ASP A 333 7.50 -40.06 1.69
C ASP A 333 8.21 -41.12 2.56
N GLU A 334 8.93 -40.70 3.63
CA GLU A 334 9.53 -41.59 4.64
C GLU A 334 8.51 -42.28 5.56
N ALA A 335 7.21 -42.28 5.20
CA ALA A 335 6.17 -42.99 5.97
C ALA A 335 6.45 -44.51 6.05
N PRO A 336 6.25 -45.14 7.23
CA PRO A 336 6.35 -46.59 7.38
C PRO A 336 5.38 -47.33 6.43
N LYS A 337 5.74 -48.53 6.03
CA LYS A 337 4.88 -49.38 5.17
C LYS A 337 3.46 -49.50 5.77
N GLY A 338 2.45 -49.21 4.97
CA GLY A 338 1.04 -49.21 5.40
C GLY A 338 0.61 -47.97 6.19
N SER A 339 1.44 -46.90 6.17
CA SER A 339 1.12 -45.61 6.76
C SER A 339 1.30 -44.49 5.73
N VAL A 340 0.56 -43.41 5.94
CA VAL A 340 0.63 -42.16 5.11
C VAL A 340 0.93 -40.98 6.02
N ARG A 341 1.84 -40.12 5.56
CA ARG A 341 2.13 -38.84 6.21
C ARG A 341 1.51 -37.69 5.44
N VAL A 342 0.91 -36.78 6.16
CA VAL A 342 0.33 -35.54 5.59
C VAL A 342 0.84 -34.33 6.32
N LEU A 343 1.05 -33.24 5.59
CA LEU A 343 1.40 -31.96 6.16
C LEU A 343 0.16 -31.34 6.82
N ALA A 344 0.11 -31.36 8.14
CA ALA A 344 -1.05 -30.89 8.91
C ALA A 344 -1.04 -29.36 9.10
N SER A 345 0.14 -28.79 9.41
CA SER A 345 0.26 -27.36 9.64
C SER A 345 1.68 -26.88 9.35
N ALA A 346 1.79 -25.62 8.89
CA ALA A 346 3.02 -24.91 8.66
C ALA A 346 2.81 -23.43 9.01
N PRO A 347 2.81 -23.06 10.31
CA PRO A 347 2.65 -21.67 10.71
C PRO A 347 3.85 -20.85 10.22
N PHE A 348 3.57 -19.73 9.58
CA PHE A 348 4.59 -18.89 8.99
C PHE A 348 4.52 -17.44 9.49
N VAL A 349 5.64 -16.96 10.04
CA VAL A 349 5.77 -15.62 10.61
C VAL A 349 7.08 -15.01 10.13
N ILE A 350 7.05 -13.75 9.76
CA ILE A 350 8.22 -12.94 9.44
C ILE A 350 8.32 -11.81 10.46
N SER A 351 9.51 -11.57 10.98
CA SER A 351 9.81 -10.45 11.85
C SER A 351 10.89 -9.56 11.21
N GLY A 352 10.56 -8.30 11.03
CA GLY A 352 11.54 -7.29 10.65
C GLY A 352 12.42 -6.90 11.82
N GLU A 353 13.58 -6.35 11.51
CA GLU A 353 14.47 -5.77 12.51
C GLU A 353 13.90 -4.43 13.01
N ASN A 354 14.05 -4.17 14.31
CA ASN A 354 13.70 -2.86 14.86
C ASN A 354 14.65 -1.80 14.28
N ARG A 355 14.09 -0.65 13.93
CA ARG A 355 14.84 0.46 13.35
C ARG A 355 15.16 1.50 14.40
N GLU A 356 16.28 2.18 14.18
CA GLU A 356 16.51 3.45 14.87
C GLU A 356 15.55 4.51 14.32
N LEU A 357 14.97 5.32 15.21
CA LEU A 357 14.11 6.42 14.82
C LEU A 357 14.95 7.51 14.16
N SER A 358 14.65 7.83 12.91
CA SER A 358 15.21 8.97 12.19
C SER A 358 14.09 9.81 11.60
N GLU A 359 14.38 11.09 11.29
CA GLU A 359 13.38 12.01 10.72
C GLU A 359 12.83 11.52 9.37
N TYR A 360 13.66 10.84 8.57
CA TYR A 360 13.30 10.29 7.26
C TYR A 360 12.96 8.80 7.28
N GLN A 361 12.69 8.26 8.46
CA GLN A 361 12.34 6.85 8.57
C GLN A 361 11.03 6.55 7.87
N LEU A 362 11.08 5.62 6.92
CA LEU A 362 9.87 5.11 6.27
C LEU A 362 9.15 4.14 7.21
N VAL A 363 7.84 4.19 7.21
CA VAL A 363 7.00 3.29 8.01
C VAL A 363 7.11 1.85 7.53
N TYR A 364 6.78 0.90 8.41
CA TYR A 364 6.57 -0.48 8.01
C TYR A 364 5.31 -0.61 7.16
N PRO A 365 5.27 -1.50 6.15
CA PRO A 365 4.03 -1.83 5.46
C PRO A 365 2.94 -2.23 6.46
N THR A 366 1.75 -1.69 6.32
CA THR A 366 0.60 -2.07 7.17
C THR A 366 0.11 -3.49 6.89
N SER A 367 0.28 -3.95 5.67
CA SER A 367 -0.10 -5.30 5.24
C SER A 367 0.91 -5.85 4.25
N LEU A 368 1.13 -7.16 4.35
CA LEU A 368 1.95 -7.93 3.42
C LEU A 368 1.14 -9.09 2.85
N VAL A 369 1.42 -9.43 1.61
CA VAL A 369 0.93 -10.66 0.98
C VAL A 369 2.10 -11.59 0.75
N LEU A 370 1.91 -12.87 1.07
CA LEU A 370 2.77 -13.98 0.69
C LEU A 370 2.13 -14.75 -0.45
N MET A 371 2.82 -14.91 -1.56
CA MET A 371 2.32 -15.65 -2.71
C MET A 371 3.46 -16.26 -3.53
N PRO A 372 3.20 -17.27 -4.38
CA PRO A 372 4.19 -17.76 -5.35
C PRO A 372 4.68 -16.62 -6.24
N ARG A 373 6.00 -16.60 -6.51
CA ARG A 373 6.62 -15.56 -7.33
C ARG A 373 5.93 -15.35 -8.68
N ASP A 374 5.62 -16.44 -9.36
CA ASP A 374 5.05 -16.42 -10.71
C ASP A 374 3.58 -15.92 -10.73
N SER A 375 2.96 -15.75 -9.57
CA SER A 375 1.57 -15.30 -9.44
C SER A 375 1.42 -13.80 -9.26
N VAL A 376 2.50 -13.06 -8.99
CA VAL A 376 2.44 -11.66 -8.57
C VAL A 376 1.78 -10.76 -9.60
N ALA A 377 2.23 -10.83 -10.86
CA ALA A 377 1.69 -10.00 -11.93
C ALA A 377 0.19 -10.24 -12.14
N GLY A 378 -0.19 -11.51 -12.37
CA GLY A 378 -1.58 -11.88 -12.61
C GLY A 378 -2.49 -11.59 -11.43
N PHE A 379 -2.00 -11.69 -10.19
CA PHE A 379 -2.79 -11.36 -9.01
C PHE A 379 -3.27 -9.91 -9.02
N PHE A 380 -2.38 -8.97 -9.29
CA PHE A 380 -2.74 -7.55 -9.32
C PHE A 380 -3.45 -7.13 -10.62
N GLU A 381 -3.05 -7.67 -11.76
CA GLU A 381 -3.70 -7.38 -13.06
C GLU A 381 -5.17 -7.80 -13.11
N HIS A 382 -5.48 -8.93 -12.47
CA HIS A 382 -6.87 -9.43 -12.38
C HIS A 382 -7.60 -8.93 -11.13
N GLU A 383 -6.99 -8.04 -10.35
CA GLU A 383 -7.56 -7.46 -9.12
C GLU A 383 -8.08 -8.54 -8.14
N LEU A 384 -7.32 -9.64 -8.02
CA LEU A 384 -7.69 -10.76 -7.15
C LEU A 384 -7.59 -10.39 -5.67
N THR A 385 -8.33 -11.11 -4.86
CA THR A 385 -8.30 -11.01 -3.40
C THR A 385 -7.73 -12.29 -2.77
N ASP A 386 -7.48 -12.27 -1.48
CA ASP A 386 -7.05 -13.45 -0.72
C ASP A 386 -8.10 -14.58 -0.71
N THR A 387 -9.38 -14.26 -0.95
CA THR A 387 -10.47 -15.24 -1.06
C THR A 387 -10.52 -15.93 -2.43
N ASP A 388 -10.00 -15.30 -3.48
CA ASP A 388 -9.97 -15.85 -4.84
C ASP A 388 -8.92 -16.95 -5.01
N SER A 389 -7.86 -16.89 -4.20
CA SER A 389 -6.76 -17.87 -4.24
C SER A 389 -6.35 -18.35 -2.84
N PRO A 390 -7.27 -18.93 -2.04
CA PRO A 390 -7.04 -19.22 -0.62
C PRO A 390 -5.92 -20.22 -0.36
N TYR A 391 -5.50 -20.99 -1.37
CA TYR A 391 -4.43 -21.99 -1.24
C TYR A 391 -3.05 -21.48 -1.69
N THR A 392 -2.96 -20.28 -2.22
CA THR A 392 -1.70 -19.74 -2.77
C THR A 392 -1.37 -18.35 -2.33
N THR A 393 -2.30 -17.66 -1.70
CA THR A 393 -2.17 -16.25 -1.29
C THR A 393 -2.56 -16.10 0.16
N TYR A 394 -1.69 -15.47 0.94
CA TYR A 394 -1.88 -15.26 2.38
C TYR A 394 -1.62 -13.81 2.72
N VAL A 395 -2.59 -13.17 3.34
CA VAL A 395 -2.48 -11.77 3.78
C VAL A 395 -2.13 -11.73 5.27
N SER A 396 -1.12 -10.96 5.63
CA SER A 396 -0.81 -10.62 7.02
C SER A 396 -0.97 -9.12 7.22
N ARG A 397 -1.64 -8.75 8.31
CA ARG A 397 -1.74 -7.37 8.78
C ARG A 397 -0.94 -7.20 10.04
N GLN A 398 -0.40 -6.00 10.28
CA GLN A 398 0.24 -5.69 11.53
C GLN A 398 -0.75 -5.84 12.68
N ALA A 399 -0.40 -6.63 13.70
CA ALA A 399 -1.23 -6.79 14.89
C ALA A 399 -1.33 -5.49 15.71
N ILE A 400 -0.25 -4.70 15.69
CA ILE A 400 -0.12 -3.40 16.37
C ILE A 400 0.54 -2.44 15.38
N GLN A 401 0.03 -1.22 15.29
CA GLN A 401 0.63 -0.19 14.45
C GLN A 401 2.12 0.01 14.82
N GLY A 402 2.99 0.00 13.82
CA GLY A 402 4.44 0.09 14.00
C GLY A 402 5.13 -1.24 14.29
N SER A 403 4.39 -2.35 14.43
CA SER A 403 4.99 -3.68 14.55
C SER A 403 5.71 -4.10 13.27
N SER A 404 6.87 -4.74 13.43
CA SER A 404 7.61 -5.36 12.33
C SER A 404 7.29 -6.86 12.13
N THR A 405 6.34 -7.40 12.88
CA THR A 405 5.98 -8.84 12.85
C THR A 405 4.70 -9.07 12.05
N TYR A 406 4.77 -10.05 11.13
CA TYR A 406 3.70 -10.41 10.22
C TYR A 406 3.46 -11.92 10.30
N SER A 407 2.24 -12.32 10.64
CA SER A 407 1.82 -13.72 10.68
C SER A 407 0.95 -14.03 9.46
N PHE A 408 1.38 -14.97 8.64
CA PHE A 408 0.62 -15.47 7.50
C PHE A 408 -0.25 -16.67 7.84
N GLY A 409 -0.28 -17.06 9.12
CA GLY A 409 -1.04 -18.21 9.57
C GLY A 409 -0.46 -19.54 9.05
N ASN A 410 -1.32 -20.47 8.73
CA ASN A 410 -0.94 -21.81 8.28
C ASN A 410 -0.83 -21.88 6.75
N ILE A 411 0.39 -22.00 6.23
CA ILE A 411 0.67 -22.10 4.79
C ILE A 411 0.79 -23.54 4.26
N SER A 412 0.35 -24.55 5.03
CA SER A 412 0.47 -25.97 4.62
C SER A 412 -0.21 -26.27 3.29
N ALA A 413 -1.37 -25.64 3.01
CA ALA A 413 -2.08 -25.81 1.75
C ALA A 413 -1.25 -25.33 0.54
N LEU A 414 -0.53 -24.21 0.68
CA LEU A 414 0.37 -23.71 -0.36
C LEU A 414 1.51 -24.70 -0.64
N ILE A 415 2.13 -25.20 0.42
CA ILE A 415 3.23 -26.18 0.33
C ILE A 415 2.73 -27.49 -0.32
N SER A 416 1.61 -28.03 0.16
CA SER A 416 1.04 -29.29 -0.37
C SER A 416 0.66 -29.16 -1.85
N LYS A 417 0.03 -28.04 -2.23
CA LYS A 417 -0.33 -27.78 -3.64
C LYS A 417 0.90 -27.62 -4.54
N HIS A 418 1.99 -27.05 -4.03
CA HIS A 418 3.24 -26.97 -4.78
C HIS A 418 3.89 -28.34 -4.96
N ILE A 419 3.99 -29.15 -3.89
CA ILE A 419 4.51 -30.52 -3.93
C ILE A 419 3.72 -31.37 -4.95
N GLU A 420 2.41 -31.24 -4.99
CA GLU A 420 1.54 -31.95 -5.95
C GLU A 420 1.85 -31.55 -7.40
N LYS A 421 2.02 -30.26 -7.67
CA LYS A 421 2.20 -29.74 -9.03
C LYS A 421 3.64 -29.78 -9.54
N LYS A 422 4.59 -29.55 -8.63
CA LYS A 422 6.02 -29.41 -8.94
C LYS A 422 6.89 -30.13 -7.90
N PRO A 423 6.80 -31.47 -7.84
CA PRO A 423 7.44 -32.27 -6.77
C PRO A 423 8.97 -32.16 -6.72
N ASP A 424 9.59 -31.79 -7.83
CA ASP A 424 11.05 -31.74 -8.00
C ASP A 424 11.63 -30.32 -7.87
N GLU A 425 10.77 -29.33 -7.64
CA GLU A 425 11.17 -27.92 -7.46
C GLU A 425 10.88 -27.44 -6.04
N ASP A 426 11.76 -26.59 -5.51
CA ASP A 426 11.49 -25.88 -4.26
C ASP A 426 10.56 -24.71 -4.51
N LEU A 427 9.66 -24.45 -3.57
CA LEU A 427 8.68 -23.38 -3.67
C LEU A 427 9.35 -22.02 -3.43
N ARG A 428 9.23 -21.12 -4.40
CA ARG A 428 9.62 -19.72 -4.27
C ARG A 428 8.40 -18.85 -4.03
N VAL A 429 8.37 -18.18 -2.88
CA VAL A 429 7.34 -17.20 -2.52
C VAL A 429 7.95 -15.83 -2.37
N VAL A 430 7.14 -14.82 -2.59
CA VAL A 430 7.54 -13.41 -2.39
C VAL A 430 6.63 -12.75 -1.37
N VAL A 431 7.22 -11.79 -0.66
CA VAL A 431 6.54 -10.92 0.30
C VAL A 431 6.33 -9.57 -0.36
N VAL A 432 5.08 -9.22 -0.60
CA VAL A 432 4.68 -8.00 -1.33
C VAL A 432 3.94 -7.06 -0.39
N PRO A 433 4.39 -5.78 -0.26
CA PRO A 433 3.63 -4.75 0.45
C PRO A 433 2.33 -4.43 -0.28
N VAL A 434 1.22 -4.44 0.46
CA VAL A 434 -0.11 -4.21 -0.10
C VAL A 434 -0.91 -3.23 0.75
N GLN A 435 -1.85 -2.56 0.10
CA GLN A 435 -2.97 -1.92 0.75
C GLN A 435 -4.12 -2.92 0.78
N TYR A 436 -4.52 -3.32 1.97
CA TYR A 436 -5.62 -4.26 2.19
C TYR A 436 -6.84 -3.51 2.71
N VAL A 437 -7.96 -3.64 2.02
CA VAL A 437 -9.25 -3.10 2.46
C VAL A 437 -10.13 -4.28 2.85
N ALA A 438 -10.38 -4.42 4.15
CA ALA A 438 -11.28 -5.45 4.65
C ALA A 438 -12.70 -5.23 4.16
N ALA A 439 -13.42 -6.33 3.90
CA ALA A 439 -14.84 -6.27 3.62
C ALA A 439 -15.58 -5.57 4.76
N GLN A 440 -16.42 -4.59 4.43
CA GLN A 440 -17.37 -4.04 5.38
C GLN A 440 -18.55 -5.01 5.49
N GLN A 441 -18.83 -5.49 6.72
CA GLN A 441 -20.08 -6.20 6.97
C GLN A 441 -21.24 -5.20 6.83
N GLN A 442 -22.02 -5.35 5.80
CA GLN A 442 -23.31 -4.67 5.72
C GLN A 442 -24.27 -5.32 6.72
N GLN A 443 -25.20 -4.54 7.29
CA GLN A 443 -26.22 -5.04 8.20
C GLN A 443 -27.07 -6.19 7.62
N SER A 444 -27.02 -6.42 6.33
CA SER A 444 -27.67 -7.53 5.61
C SER A 444 -26.95 -8.88 5.70
N GLY A 445 -25.80 -8.97 6.38
CA GLY A 445 -24.97 -10.18 6.42
C GLY A 445 -24.20 -10.48 5.12
N ALA A 446 -24.36 -9.67 4.09
CA ALA A 446 -23.55 -9.78 2.87
C ALA A 446 -22.16 -9.21 3.13
N VAL A 447 -21.14 -10.04 2.95
CA VAL A 447 -19.73 -9.62 3.03
C VAL A 447 -19.33 -9.11 1.66
N SER A 448 -18.96 -7.83 1.57
CA SER A 448 -18.36 -7.29 0.34
C SER A 448 -16.95 -7.86 0.17
N PRO A 449 -16.50 -8.16 -1.06
CA PRO A 449 -15.14 -8.66 -1.28
C PRO A 449 -14.11 -7.66 -0.76
N SER A 450 -13.08 -8.15 -0.09
CA SER A 450 -11.92 -7.34 0.28
C SER A 450 -11.11 -6.99 -0.98
N SER A 451 -10.46 -5.83 -0.95
CA SER A 451 -9.57 -5.40 -2.04
C SER A 451 -8.12 -5.49 -1.56
N VAL A 452 -7.27 -6.05 -2.41
CA VAL A 452 -5.83 -6.15 -2.19
C VAL A 452 -5.11 -5.48 -3.36
N THR A 453 -4.45 -4.36 -3.11
CA THR A 453 -3.75 -3.58 -4.14
C THR A 453 -2.29 -3.36 -3.75
N ASN A 454 -1.43 -3.11 -4.71
CA ASN A 454 -0.05 -2.74 -4.41
C ASN A 454 0.02 -1.51 -3.50
N LEU A 455 0.90 -1.54 -2.50
CA LEU A 455 1.12 -0.39 -1.64
C LEU A 455 1.95 0.66 -2.39
N VAL A 456 1.36 1.83 -2.62
CA VAL A 456 2.00 2.96 -3.29
C VAL A 456 2.66 3.92 -2.30
N LEU A 457 2.25 3.92 -1.04
CA LEU A 457 2.91 4.72 -0.01
C LEU A 457 4.33 4.20 0.27
N PRO A 458 5.33 5.08 0.36
CA PRO A 458 6.69 4.70 0.72
C PRO A 458 6.74 3.96 2.06
N SER A 459 7.22 2.73 2.00
CA SER A 459 7.38 1.88 3.19
C SER A 459 8.55 0.93 2.99
N THR A 460 9.13 0.46 4.09
CA THR A 460 10.30 -0.44 4.04
C THR A 460 10.26 -1.46 5.17
N LEU A 461 10.81 -2.65 4.90
CA LEU A 461 11.00 -3.70 5.90
C LEU A 461 12.37 -4.34 5.67
N LYS A 462 13.16 -4.47 6.73
CA LYS A 462 14.43 -5.20 6.77
C LYS A 462 14.22 -6.46 7.59
N ILE A 463 14.44 -7.62 6.99
CA ILE A 463 14.25 -8.93 7.59
C ILE A 463 15.61 -9.52 7.87
N LYS A 464 15.96 -9.71 9.14
CA LYS A 464 17.20 -10.37 9.53
C LYS A 464 17.03 -11.88 9.38
N MET A 465 17.99 -12.52 8.70
CA MET A 465 17.97 -13.96 8.46
C MET A 465 18.66 -14.71 9.59
N ASP A 466 18.01 -14.72 10.75
CA ASP A 466 18.45 -15.43 11.92
C ASP A 466 17.37 -16.41 12.42
N GLY A 467 17.67 -17.12 13.52
CA GLY A 467 16.94 -18.29 14.02
C GLY A 467 15.40 -18.26 14.03
N LYS A 468 14.75 -17.07 13.98
CA LYS A 468 13.29 -16.96 13.91
C LYS A 468 12.78 -16.91 12.48
N ASN A 469 13.50 -16.20 11.59
CA ASN A 469 13.07 -15.99 10.23
C ASN A 469 13.57 -17.07 9.26
N ASN A 470 14.70 -17.73 9.57
CA ASN A 470 15.34 -18.69 8.66
C ASN A 470 14.87 -20.13 8.85
N LYS A 471 13.87 -20.40 9.67
CA LYS A 471 13.35 -21.75 9.90
C LYS A 471 11.82 -21.81 9.76
N LEU A 472 11.37 -22.80 8.98
CA LEU A 472 9.96 -23.17 8.88
C LEU A 472 9.72 -24.42 9.74
N ARG A 473 8.92 -24.30 10.78
CA ARG A 473 8.43 -25.42 11.56
C ARG A 473 7.16 -25.96 10.92
N VAL A 474 7.12 -27.26 10.61
CA VAL A 474 5.96 -27.93 10.09
C VAL A 474 5.49 -29.04 11.03
N TYR A 475 4.19 -29.28 11.04
CA TYR A 475 3.57 -30.36 11.81
C TYR A 475 3.05 -31.39 10.83
N ILE A 476 3.43 -32.66 11.05
CA ILE A 476 3.13 -33.79 10.17
C ILE A 476 2.29 -34.79 10.96
N ASN A 477 1.18 -35.23 10.38
CA ASN A 477 0.37 -36.30 10.89
C ASN A 477 0.65 -37.59 10.12
N GLU A 478 0.90 -38.70 10.85
CA GLU A 478 1.07 -40.05 10.32
C GLU A 478 -0.10 -40.92 10.76
N ARG A 479 -0.74 -41.59 9.81
CA ARG A 479 -1.87 -42.50 10.03
C ARG A 479 -1.74 -43.76 9.22
N LYS A 480 -2.50 -44.80 9.57
CA LYS A 480 -2.62 -46.03 8.74
C LYS A 480 -3.27 -45.70 7.40
N GLU A 481 -2.78 -46.30 6.33
CA GLU A 481 -3.34 -46.20 5.00
C GLU A 481 -4.81 -46.70 5.00
N GLY A 482 -5.70 -46.00 4.27
CA GLY A 482 -7.13 -46.34 4.22
C GLY A 482 -7.98 -45.84 5.40
N SER A 483 -7.37 -45.17 6.42
CA SER A 483 -8.15 -44.54 7.48
C SER A 483 -8.79 -43.23 6.97
N PRO A 484 -10.05 -42.89 7.32
CA PRO A 484 -10.70 -41.65 6.93
C PRO A 484 -9.99 -40.42 7.55
N PHE A 485 -10.10 -39.24 6.89
CA PHE A 485 -9.63 -37.95 7.41
C PHE A 485 -10.58 -37.40 8.46
#